data_ddc7a4c164bd51f3ff132636fdc646b6
#
_entry.id   ddc7a4c164bd51f3ff132636fdc646b6
#
_cell.length_a   1.000
_cell.length_b   1.000
_cell.length_c   1.000
_cell.angle_alpha   90.00
_cell.angle_beta   90.00
_cell.angle_gamma   90.00
#
_symmetry.space_group_name_H-M   'P 1'
#
loop_
_entity.id
_entity.type
_entity.pdbx_description
1 polymer ?
#
loop_
_entity_poly.entity_id
_entity_poly.type
_entity_poly.pdbx_seq_one_letter_code
_entity_poly.pdbx_strand_id
1 'polypeptide(L)'
;MLLMLSVVLCGCEKDSGQNVFSIVTLNVTCPSVSAGIERVEVDNSLDGSFIRDLNTRQEYDIPTFQVGTATVKLRKGIYMISFDGKAVFSDGQRKKVRFAGYNSPMTSVTLLNDKETLNLELTVLK
;
A
#
# COMPACT_ATOMS: atom_id res chain seq x y z
N MET A 1 10.07 42.21 -17.71
CA MET A 1 8.89 42.33 -16.93
C MET A 1 8.04 41.10 -16.94
N LEU A 2 7.51 40.84 -18.06
CA LEU A 2 6.62 39.71 -18.16
C LEU A 2 7.24 38.39 -17.78
N LEU A 3 8.49 38.29 -18.06
CA LEU A 3 9.23 37.08 -17.76
C LEU A 3 9.19 36.74 -16.30
N MET A 4 9.30 37.76 -15.50
CA MET A 4 9.36 37.55 -14.08
C MET A 4 8.09 36.99 -13.54
N LEU A 5 6.99 37.45 -14.06
CA LEU A 5 5.72 36.97 -13.63
C LEU A 5 5.56 35.49 -13.92
N SER A 6 6.00 35.09 -15.08
CA SER A 6 5.89 33.70 -15.45
C SER A 6 6.64 32.80 -14.51
N VAL A 7 7.82 33.23 -14.15
CA VAL A 7 8.66 32.45 -13.26
C VAL A 7 8.02 32.28 -11.90
N VAL A 8 7.45 33.35 -11.42
CA VAL A 8 6.80 33.30 -10.11
C VAL A 8 5.66 32.33 -10.12
N LEU A 9 4.89 32.32 -11.16
CA LEU A 9 3.77 31.41 -11.25
C LEU A 9 4.22 29.97 -11.22
N CYS A 10 5.29 29.66 -11.90
CA CYS A 10 5.80 28.31 -11.88
C CYS A 10 6.16 27.87 -10.49
N GLY A 11 6.78 28.74 -9.73
CA GLY A 11 7.13 28.42 -8.36
C GLY A 11 5.94 28.13 -7.51
N CYS A 12 4.89 28.91 -7.66
CA CYS A 12 3.69 28.69 -6.89
C CYS A 12 3.03 27.37 -7.23
N GLU A 13 3.04 27.04 -8.47
CA GLU A 13 2.42 25.79 -8.89
C GLU A 13 3.10 24.58 -8.31
N LYS A 14 4.38 24.65 -8.12
CA LYS A 14 5.08 23.54 -7.53
C LYS A 14 4.63 23.29 -6.10
N ASP A 15 4.31 24.33 -5.39
CA ASP A 15 3.92 24.20 -4.01
C ASP A 15 2.48 23.78 -3.84
N SER A 16 1.66 24.07 -4.84
CA SER A 16 0.26 23.71 -4.75
C SER A 16 0.00 22.51 -5.65
N GLY A 17 -1.00 21.80 -5.42
CA GLY A 17 -1.49 20.78 -6.32
C GLY A 17 -0.61 19.55 -6.51
N GLN A 18 0.69 19.72 -6.48
CA GLN A 18 1.53 18.55 -6.56
C GLN A 18 1.44 17.84 -5.22
N ASN A 19 1.95 16.68 -5.14
CA ASN A 19 1.95 15.91 -3.91
C ASN A 19 0.57 15.64 -3.34
N VAL A 20 -0.39 15.48 -4.23
CA VAL A 20 -1.66 14.90 -3.80
C VAL A 20 -1.52 13.39 -3.69
N PHE A 21 -0.39 12.85 -4.13
CA PHE A 21 -0.11 11.44 -4.09
C PHE A 21 0.98 11.11 -3.07
N SER A 22 0.93 9.90 -2.58
CA SER A 22 1.94 9.33 -1.70
C SER A 22 2.53 8.11 -2.38
N ILE A 23 3.85 7.97 -2.30
CA ILE A 23 4.52 6.74 -2.72
C ILE A 23 4.58 5.86 -1.49
N VAL A 24 3.83 4.78 -1.50
CA VAL A 24 3.64 3.92 -0.33
C VAL A 24 4.44 2.65 -0.50
N THR A 25 5.36 2.41 0.44
CA THR A 25 6.10 1.16 0.50
C THR A 25 5.37 0.24 1.46
N LEU A 26 4.99 -0.93 0.98
CA LEU A 26 4.29 -1.94 1.77
C LEU A 26 5.28 -3.05 2.09
N ASN A 27 5.54 -3.25 3.37
CA ASN A 27 6.41 -4.33 3.84
C ASN A 27 5.55 -5.37 4.54
N VAL A 28 5.70 -6.63 4.13
CA VAL A 28 4.94 -7.72 4.74
C VAL A 28 5.86 -8.59 5.57
N THR A 29 5.37 -9.01 6.72
CA THR A 29 6.05 -9.96 7.60
C THR A 29 5.05 -11.02 8.03
N CYS A 30 5.55 -12.19 8.39
CA CYS A 30 4.71 -13.26 8.88
C CYS A 30 5.37 -13.87 10.12
N PRO A 31 5.08 -13.32 11.31
CA PRO A 31 5.78 -13.72 12.53
C PRO A 31 5.64 -15.19 12.90
N SER A 32 4.58 -15.85 12.46
CA SER A 32 4.37 -17.25 12.77
C SER A 32 5.27 -18.19 11.97
N VAL A 33 5.99 -17.65 10.98
CA VAL A 33 6.92 -18.43 10.16
C VAL A 33 8.32 -17.87 10.35
N SER A 34 9.27 -18.73 10.70
CA SER A 34 10.63 -18.27 10.98
C SER A 34 11.39 -17.86 9.72
N ALA A 35 11.05 -18.42 8.57
CA ALA A 35 11.70 -18.07 7.32
C ALA A 35 11.17 -16.72 6.81
N GLY A 36 12.02 -15.99 6.10
CA GLY A 36 11.61 -14.71 5.51
C GLY A 36 10.67 -14.91 4.33
N ILE A 37 9.92 -13.87 4.02
CA ILE A 37 9.01 -13.88 2.88
C ILE A 37 9.80 -13.53 1.63
N GLU A 38 9.70 -14.38 0.62
CA GLU A 38 10.34 -14.14 -0.65
C GLU A 38 9.38 -13.47 -1.63
N ARG A 39 8.13 -13.94 -1.62
CA ARG A 39 7.13 -13.42 -2.55
C ARG A 39 5.74 -13.61 -1.97
N VAL A 40 4.85 -12.64 -2.22
CA VAL A 40 3.43 -12.81 -1.92
C VAL A 40 2.65 -12.42 -3.17
N GLU A 41 1.83 -13.34 -3.66
CA GLU A 41 0.90 -13.06 -4.75
C GLU A 41 -0.48 -12.90 -4.16
N VAL A 42 -1.09 -11.76 -4.41
CA VAL A 42 -2.40 -11.42 -3.86
C VAL A 42 -3.48 -11.80 -4.86
N ASP A 43 -4.55 -12.39 -4.35
CA ASP A 43 -5.69 -12.72 -5.19
C ASP A 43 -6.65 -11.51 -5.21
N ASN A 44 -6.44 -10.64 -6.19
CA ASN A 44 -7.24 -9.42 -6.31
C ASN A 44 -8.65 -9.67 -6.83
N SER A 45 -8.97 -10.91 -7.18
CA SER A 45 -10.33 -11.25 -7.61
C SER A 45 -11.29 -11.45 -6.45
N LEU A 46 -10.77 -11.57 -5.23
CA LEU A 46 -11.60 -11.76 -4.05
C LEU A 46 -12.16 -10.43 -3.55
N ASP A 47 -13.40 -10.45 -3.11
CA ASP A 47 -14.03 -9.25 -2.57
C ASP A 47 -13.31 -8.70 -1.34
N GLY A 48 -12.63 -9.56 -0.61
CA GLY A 48 -11.88 -9.14 0.58
C GLY A 48 -10.46 -8.67 0.31
N SER A 49 -10.04 -8.60 -0.96
CA SER A 49 -8.71 -8.13 -1.32
C SER A 49 -8.81 -6.78 -2.00
N PHE A 50 -8.39 -5.72 -1.31
CA PHE A 50 -8.52 -4.37 -1.83
C PHE A 50 -7.63 -3.39 -1.08
N ILE A 51 -7.32 -2.30 -1.77
CA ILE A 51 -6.89 -1.05 -1.16
C ILE A 51 -8.04 -0.09 -1.48
N ARG A 52 -8.78 0.35 -0.47
CA ARG A 52 -9.97 1.17 -0.68
C ARG A 52 -9.80 2.56 -0.10
N ASP A 53 -9.99 3.57 -0.95
CA ASP A 53 -10.01 4.96 -0.53
C ASP A 53 -11.36 5.24 0.12
N LEU A 54 -11.35 5.60 1.40
CA LEU A 54 -12.61 5.84 2.12
C LEU A 54 -13.30 7.13 1.70
N ASN A 55 -12.57 8.06 1.12
CA ASN A 55 -13.16 9.32 0.66
C ASN A 55 -13.86 9.17 -0.67
N THR A 56 -13.23 8.47 -1.61
CA THR A 56 -13.77 8.33 -2.98
C THR A 56 -14.45 6.99 -3.20
N ARG A 57 -14.24 6.03 -2.32
CA ARG A 57 -14.72 4.65 -2.44
C ARG A 57 -14.04 3.88 -3.56
N GLN A 58 -13.01 4.45 -4.18
CA GLN A 58 -12.29 3.79 -5.25
C GLN A 58 -11.40 2.70 -4.67
N GLU A 59 -11.32 1.57 -5.39
CA GLU A 59 -10.50 0.43 -4.99
C GLU A 59 -9.38 0.23 -5.98
N TYR A 60 -8.25 -0.21 -5.46
CA TYR A 60 -7.05 -0.48 -6.24
C TYR A 60 -6.58 -1.90 -5.97
N ASP A 61 -5.93 -2.49 -6.95
CA ASP A 61 -5.34 -3.81 -6.79
C ASP A 61 -4.10 -3.73 -5.92
N ILE A 62 -3.85 -4.83 -5.21
CA ILE A 62 -2.68 -4.94 -4.38
C ILE A 62 -1.58 -5.55 -5.23
N PRO A 63 -0.39 -4.94 -5.30
CA PRO A 63 0.70 -5.45 -6.12
C PRO A 63 1.29 -6.72 -5.52
N THR A 64 2.02 -7.46 -6.36
CA THR A 64 2.79 -8.61 -5.89
C THR A 64 3.97 -8.11 -5.05
N PHE A 65 4.21 -8.76 -3.92
CA PHE A 65 5.33 -8.42 -3.06
C PHE A 65 6.55 -9.23 -3.48
N GLN A 66 7.68 -8.54 -3.64
CA GLN A 66 8.95 -9.18 -3.97
C GLN A 66 9.89 -8.97 -2.78
N VAL A 67 10.43 -10.06 -2.25
CA VAL A 67 11.29 -10.01 -1.07
C VAL A 67 10.59 -9.25 0.07
N GLY A 68 9.30 -9.51 0.21
CA GLY A 68 8.51 -8.90 1.29
C GLY A 68 8.15 -7.44 1.10
N THR A 69 8.37 -6.87 -0.08
CA THR A 69 8.13 -5.44 -0.29
C THR A 69 7.41 -5.19 -1.61
N ALA A 70 6.55 -4.18 -1.60
CA ALA A 70 5.90 -3.68 -2.81
C ALA A 70 5.72 -2.18 -2.66
N THR A 71 5.62 -1.49 -3.78
CA THR A 71 5.44 -0.04 -3.79
C THR A 71 4.22 0.28 -4.61
N VAL A 72 3.41 1.20 -4.11
CA VAL A 72 2.20 1.62 -4.80
C VAL A 72 2.06 3.13 -4.65
N LYS A 73 1.50 3.79 -5.67
CA LYS A 73 1.26 5.22 -5.65
C LYS A 73 -0.23 5.42 -5.38
N LEU A 74 -0.54 6.07 -4.29
CA LEU A 74 -1.92 6.31 -3.87
C LEU A 74 -2.14 7.79 -3.60
N ARG A 75 -3.35 8.24 -3.82
CA ARG A 75 -3.73 9.60 -3.46
C ARG A 75 -3.71 9.70 -1.94
N LYS A 76 -3.24 10.83 -1.41
CA LYS A 76 -3.25 11.04 0.05
C LYS A 76 -4.68 10.98 0.56
N GLY A 77 -4.88 10.34 1.69
CA GLY A 77 -6.21 10.16 2.25
C GLY A 77 -6.26 9.01 3.23
N ILE A 78 -7.44 8.50 3.46
CA ILE A 78 -7.70 7.46 4.44
C ILE A 78 -8.06 6.17 3.71
N TYR A 79 -7.42 5.08 4.08
CA TYR A 79 -7.55 3.83 3.35
C TYR A 79 -7.84 2.64 4.25
N MET A 80 -8.61 1.70 3.73
CA MET A 80 -8.70 0.35 4.25
C MET A 80 -7.89 -0.55 3.34
N ILE A 81 -7.18 -1.50 3.93
CA ILE A 81 -6.37 -2.47 3.20
C ILE A 81 -6.63 -3.85 3.79
N SER A 82 -6.95 -4.79 2.93
CA SER A 82 -7.18 -6.17 3.32
C SER A 82 -6.87 -7.05 2.12
N PHE A 83 -6.34 -8.24 2.36
CA PHE A 83 -6.12 -9.16 1.25
C PHE A 83 -5.82 -10.57 1.72
N ASP A 84 -6.09 -11.51 0.84
CA ASP A 84 -5.64 -12.90 0.94
C ASP A 84 -4.66 -13.13 -0.19
N GLY A 85 -3.66 -13.96 0.06
CA GLY A 85 -2.68 -14.26 -0.95
C GLY A 85 -1.93 -15.55 -0.64
N LYS A 86 -0.96 -15.84 -1.49
CA LYS A 86 -0.06 -16.97 -1.30
C LYS A 86 1.35 -16.46 -1.10
N ALA A 87 1.96 -16.86 -0.01
CA ALA A 87 3.32 -16.48 0.31
C ALA A 87 4.28 -17.62 0.03
N VAL A 88 5.41 -17.29 -0.58
CA VAL A 88 6.54 -18.20 -0.74
C VAL A 88 7.62 -17.71 0.20
N PHE A 89 8.12 -18.60 1.01
CA PHE A 89 9.13 -18.27 2.02
C PHE A 89 10.52 -18.69 1.55
N SER A 90 11.53 -18.12 2.17
CA SER A 90 12.92 -18.35 1.76
C SER A 90 13.37 -19.80 1.89
N ASP A 91 12.65 -20.59 2.68
CA ASP A 91 12.95 -22.02 2.81
C ASP A 91 12.14 -22.88 1.84
N GLY A 92 11.42 -22.26 0.90
CA GLY A 92 10.64 -22.96 -0.10
C GLY A 92 9.22 -23.28 0.30
N GLN A 93 8.82 -23.03 1.52
CA GLN A 93 7.45 -23.28 1.95
C GLN A 93 6.50 -22.31 1.25
N ARG A 94 5.27 -22.79 0.98
CA ARG A 94 4.22 -21.99 0.40
C ARG A 94 3.00 -22.07 1.31
N LYS A 95 2.44 -20.93 1.66
CA LYS A 95 1.31 -20.88 2.59
C LYS A 95 0.32 -19.83 2.15
N LYS A 96 -0.95 -20.08 2.43
CA LYS A 96 -1.98 -19.06 2.25
C LYS A 96 -1.90 -18.11 3.43
N VAL A 97 -1.97 -16.82 3.14
CA VAL A 97 -1.81 -15.78 4.15
C VAL A 97 -2.91 -14.74 4.00
N ARG A 98 -3.14 -14.01 5.08
CA ARG A 98 -4.13 -12.93 5.10
C ARG A 98 -3.57 -11.72 5.82
N PHE A 99 -3.84 -10.55 5.28
CA PHE A 99 -3.68 -9.30 6.01
C PHE A 99 -5.06 -8.70 6.25
N ALA A 100 -5.38 -8.40 7.49
CA ALA A 100 -6.66 -7.81 7.87
C ALA A 100 -6.50 -6.69 8.90
N GLY A 101 -5.30 -6.12 9.01
CA GLY A 101 -5.02 -5.11 10.02
C GLY A 101 -5.73 -3.79 9.79
N TYR A 102 -6.06 -3.46 8.54
CA TYR A 102 -6.72 -2.21 8.19
C TYR A 102 -8.05 -2.48 7.49
N ASN A 103 -8.81 -3.44 8.00
CA ASN A 103 -10.00 -3.93 7.31
C ASN A 103 -11.30 -3.31 7.81
N SER A 104 -11.25 -2.24 8.57
CA SER A 104 -12.45 -1.54 9.02
C SER A 104 -12.17 -0.05 9.08
N PRO A 105 -13.21 0.80 9.06
CA PRO A 105 -12.99 2.25 9.17
C PRO A 105 -12.29 2.66 10.46
N MET A 106 -12.47 1.88 11.53
CA MET A 106 -11.84 2.20 12.82
C MET A 106 -10.38 1.82 12.86
N THR A 107 -9.94 0.93 11.98
CA THR A 107 -8.55 0.50 11.90
C THR A 107 -7.92 0.92 10.57
N SER A 108 -8.45 1.94 9.93
CA SER A 108 -7.93 2.45 8.68
C SER A 108 -6.58 3.13 8.87
N VAL A 109 -5.89 3.35 7.77
CA VAL A 109 -4.60 4.03 7.76
C VAL A 109 -4.74 5.36 7.03
N THR A 110 -4.05 6.38 7.53
CA THR A 110 -4.07 7.71 6.92
C THR A 110 -2.73 7.97 6.25
N LEU A 111 -2.78 8.34 4.98
CA LEU A 111 -1.58 8.65 4.19
C LEU A 111 -1.53 10.15 4.00
N LEU A 112 -0.59 10.81 4.68
CA LEU A 112 -0.46 12.27 4.65
C LEU A 112 0.82 12.75 3.99
N ASN A 113 1.83 11.91 3.94
CA ASN A 113 3.16 12.32 3.48
C ASN A 113 3.42 11.88 2.06
N ASP A 114 4.38 12.53 1.40
CA ASP A 114 4.77 12.19 0.04
C ASP A 114 5.28 10.76 -0.06
N LYS A 115 5.89 10.27 1.01
CA LYS A 115 6.38 8.90 1.11
C LYS A 115 5.89 8.31 2.42
N GLU A 116 5.33 7.13 2.33
CA GLU A 116 4.84 6.41 3.50
C GLU A 116 5.34 4.99 3.47
N THR A 117 5.53 4.42 4.65
CA THR A 117 5.90 3.02 4.79
C THR A 117 4.92 2.35 5.71
N LEU A 118 4.30 1.28 5.24
CA LEU A 118 3.35 0.50 6.03
C LEU A 118 3.93 -0.88 6.26
N ASN A 119 3.88 -1.33 7.49
CA ASN A 119 4.32 -2.67 7.85
C ASN A 119 3.09 -3.52 8.09
N LEU A 120 2.91 -4.52 7.25
CA LEU A 120 1.72 -5.36 7.22
C LEU A 120 2.07 -6.73 7.76
N GLU A 121 1.44 -7.11 8.85
CA GLU A 121 1.70 -8.37 9.50
C GLU A 121 0.70 -9.41 9.02
N LEU A 122 1.21 -10.48 8.42
CA LEU A 122 0.38 -11.50 7.82
C LEU A 122 0.11 -12.64 8.78
N THR A 123 -1.06 -13.25 8.62
CA THR A 123 -1.46 -14.44 9.35
C THR A 123 -1.57 -15.60 8.37
N VAL A 124 -1.06 -16.75 8.77
CA VAL A 124 -1.18 -17.96 7.96
C VAL A 124 -2.58 -18.52 8.11
N LEU A 125 -3.19 -18.86 6.99
CA LEU A 125 -4.51 -19.49 6.95
C LEU A 125 -4.36 -21.01 6.95
N LYS A 126 -5.28 -21.66 7.61
CA LYS A 126 -5.27 -23.13 7.68
C LYS A 126 -6.22 -23.76 6.71
#